data_1a0488ad8274b237ece558091ec0a194
#
_entry.id   1a0488ad8274b237ece558091ec0a194
#
_cell.length_a   1.000
_cell.length_b   1.000
_cell.length_c   1.000
_cell.angle_alpha   90.00
_cell.angle_beta   90.00
_cell.angle_gamma   90.00
#
_symmetry.space_group_name_H-M   'P 1'
#
loop_
_entity.id
_entity.type
_entity.pdbx_description
1 polymer ?
#
loop_
_entity_poly.entity_id
_entity_poly.type
_entity_poly.pdbx_seq_one_letter_code
_entity_poly.pdbx_strand_id
1 'polypeptide(L)'
;MIILFYITLFLVITVILFYIFGYAYLFNGISKTYLRGKLSANIDDGKLFTSNIIHTTKPVLWDEDPDYNKKDLPKNIVDDLIHSNTASFLVIKDGKLLHEQYWNGYSELSKTNSFSMAKAVTVMLLGKALEEGKIKNIDDKFSELYEEFKNKPFGKDLTLKHLAQMESGLNWDENYKNPFLPNARAYYGKNLMKATFSRPFKEKPGERFEYQSGSTQLLGFAVKKAVHQSLSGYLSEKFWIPMGMEQNAEWSVDENGMEKTYCCIHSNSRDFAKLGQLFLDDGKVGDEQVLNSDFIEKMRTPTEKSAEIYGMGLWINHDNPIKHYYFLGLQGQYIIMIPEHKMVIVRTGSYNNLPKTDRGRPDQVKFLVNETVKLFA
;
A
#
# COMPACT_ATOMS: atom_id res chain seq x y z
N MET A 1 36.81 36.27 5.14
CA MET A 1 36.25 36.00 6.48
C MET A 1 34.84 36.55 6.64
N ILE A 2 34.55 37.81 6.37
CA ILE A 2 33.21 38.44 6.55
C ILE A 2 32.14 37.79 5.65
N ILE A 3 32.39 37.54 4.38
CA ILE A 3 31.42 36.89 3.45
C ILE A 3 31.07 35.49 3.94
N LEU A 4 32.05 34.69 4.38
CA LEU A 4 31.80 33.34 4.90
C LEU A 4 30.93 33.38 6.17
N PHE A 5 31.13 34.36 7.05
CA PHE A 5 30.31 34.58 8.22
C PHE A 5 28.84 34.85 7.84
N TYR A 6 28.57 35.75 6.89
CA TYR A 6 27.21 36.04 6.46
C TYR A 6 26.55 34.84 5.76
N ILE A 7 27.28 34.06 4.96
CA ILE A 7 26.77 32.84 4.37
C ILE A 7 26.38 31.83 5.47
N THR A 8 27.24 31.61 6.44
CA THR A 8 26.98 30.69 7.54
C THR A 8 25.77 31.14 8.36
N LEU A 9 25.70 32.44 8.70
CA LEU A 9 24.58 33.03 9.43
C LEU A 9 23.25 32.85 8.66
N PHE A 10 23.25 33.13 7.36
CA PHE A 10 22.08 32.92 6.50
C PHE A 10 21.63 31.45 6.49
N LEU A 11 22.56 30.49 6.35
CA LEU A 11 22.23 29.06 6.40
C LEU A 11 21.65 28.65 7.74
N VAL A 12 22.24 29.11 8.85
CA VAL A 12 21.71 28.81 10.19
C VAL A 12 20.31 29.37 10.38
N ILE A 13 20.08 30.62 9.98
CA ILE A 13 18.73 31.22 10.06
C ILE A 13 17.75 30.44 9.20
N THR A 14 18.13 30.06 7.98
CA THR A 14 17.27 29.26 7.08
C THR A 14 16.89 27.92 7.74
N VAL A 15 17.85 27.21 8.31
CA VAL A 15 17.59 25.96 9.04
C VAL A 15 16.62 26.19 10.20
N ILE A 16 16.81 27.22 11.01
CA ILE A 16 15.93 27.58 12.13
C ILE A 16 14.50 27.86 11.63
N LEU A 17 14.36 28.63 10.55
CA LEU A 17 13.05 28.91 9.94
C LEU A 17 12.36 27.64 9.46
N PHE A 18 13.07 26.71 8.84
CA PHE A 18 12.52 25.41 8.44
C PHE A 18 11.98 24.61 9.64
N TYR A 19 12.67 24.63 10.79
CA TYR A 19 12.18 24.01 12.01
C TYR A 19 10.95 24.72 12.57
N ILE A 20 10.95 26.05 12.64
CA ILE A 20 9.82 26.86 13.15
C ILE A 20 8.56 26.63 12.30
N PHE A 21 8.68 26.64 10.98
CA PHE A 21 7.57 26.45 10.07
C PHE A 21 7.20 24.98 9.79
N GLY A 22 7.85 24.03 10.50
CA GLY A 22 7.52 22.61 10.43
C GLY A 22 7.96 21.92 9.13
N TYR A 23 8.98 22.45 8.46
CA TYR A 23 9.57 21.86 7.24
C TYR A 23 10.83 21.03 7.53
N ALA A 24 11.14 20.73 8.78
CA ALA A 24 12.31 19.92 9.18
C ALA A 24 12.35 18.53 8.52
N TYR A 25 11.17 17.99 8.14
CA TYR A 25 11.07 16.72 7.40
C TYR A 25 11.79 16.74 6.05
N LEU A 26 12.02 17.91 5.45
CA LEU A 26 12.77 18.04 4.19
C LEU A 26 14.23 17.61 4.35
N PHE A 27 14.85 17.90 5.51
CA PHE A 27 16.20 17.42 5.80
C PHE A 27 16.27 15.91 5.88
N ASN A 28 15.25 15.27 6.50
CA ASN A 28 15.11 13.81 6.47
C ASN A 28 14.91 13.27 5.05
N GLY A 29 14.10 13.95 4.25
CA GLY A 29 13.91 13.60 2.84
C GLY A 29 15.25 13.64 2.07
N ILE A 30 15.98 14.76 2.14
CA ILE A 30 17.28 14.94 1.49
C ILE A 30 18.27 13.85 1.92
N SER A 31 18.36 13.56 3.23
CA SER A 31 19.29 12.55 3.77
C SER A 31 18.97 11.13 3.32
N LYS A 32 17.68 10.82 3.12
CA LYS A 32 17.21 9.48 2.73
C LYS A 32 17.13 9.29 1.20
N THR A 33 17.25 10.38 0.42
CA THR A 33 17.20 10.35 -1.05
C THR A 33 18.46 10.92 -1.67
N TYR A 34 18.56 12.23 -1.85
CA TYR A 34 19.63 12.89 -2.63
C TYR A 34 21.03 12.57 -2.11
N LEU A 35 21.27 12.57 -0.80
CA LEU A 35 22.60 12.21 -0.23
C LEU A 35 22.94 10.73 -0.43
N ARG A 36 22.01 9.94 -0.92
CA ARG A 36 22.19 8.52 -1.27
C ARG A 36 22.14 8.28 -2.78
N GLY A 37 22.17 9.34 -3.60
CA GLY A 37 22.10 9.24 -5.05
C GLY A 37 20.74 8.80 -5.60
N LYS A 38 19.65 8.96 -4.81
CA LYS A 38 18.29 8.63 -5.22
C LYS A 38 17.46 9.90 -5.40
N LEU A 39 16.58 9.93 -6.39
CA LEU A 39 15.70 11.07 -6.64
C LEU A 39 14.35 10.99 -5.91
N SER A 40 13.99 9.80 -5.43
CA SER A 40 12.71 9.51 -4.76
C SER A 40 12.86 8.34 -3.79
N ALA A 41 11.77 8.00 -3.08
CA ALA A 41 11.65 6.74 -2.34
C ALA A 41 11.95 5.53 -3.25
N ASN A 42 12.47 4.45 -2.66
CA ASN A 42 12.90 3.26 -3.36
C ASN A 42 12.35 2.00 -2.67
N ILE A 43 12.32 0.88 -3.41
CA ILE A 43 11.84 -0.40 -2.88
C ILE A 43 12.72 -0.96 -1.76
N ASP A 44 13.98 -0.51 -1.65
CA ASP A 44 14.96 -0.95 -0.64
C ASP A 44 15.05 -0.03 0.57
N ASP A 45 14.17 0.95 0.69
CA ASP A 45 14.25 2.00 1.73
C ASP A 45 13.91 1.50 3.16
N GLY A 46 13.52 0.24 3.34
CA GLY A 46 13.09 -0.31 4.64
C GLY A 46 14.05 0.00 5.77
N LYS A 47 15.34 -0.22 5.56
CA LYS A 47 16.40 0.04 6.55
C LYS A 47 16.61 1.52 6.92
N LEU A 48 16.00 2.44 6.19
CA LEU A 48 16.12 3.88 6.43
C LEU A 48 15.09 4.42 7.41
N PHE A 49 14.11 3.60 7.79
CA PHE A 49 13.01 3.97 8.65
C PHE A 49 12.94 3.02 9.86
N THR A 50 12.43 3.53 10.97
CA THR A 50 12.01 2.68 12.08
C THR A 50 10.79 1.89 11.64
N SER A 51 10.74 0.61 12.00
CA SER A 51 9.64 -0.27 11.63
C SER A 51 9.22 -1.14 12.81
N ASN A 52 7.94 -1.47 12.88
CA ASN A 52 7.42 -2.54 13.70
C ASN A 52 7.52 -3.85 12.92
N ILE A 53 7.79 -4.96 13.61
CA ILE A 53 7.85 -6.27 13.00
C ILE A 53 6.44 -6.86 12.90
N ILE A 54 6.14 -7.43 11.74
CA ILE A 54 5.00 -8.30 11.49
C ILE A 54 5.53 -9.72 11.58
N HIS A 55 5.13 -10.43 12.64
CA HIS A 55 5.67 -11.74 12.96
C HIS A 55 4.97 -12.87 12.20
N THR A 56 5.74 -13.86 11.77
CA THR A 56 5.25 -15.20 11.47
C THR A 56 5.84 -16.21 12.46
N THR A 57 5.11 -17.26 12.76
CA THR A 57 5.53 -18.31 13.69
C THR A 57 5.41 -19.72 13.12
N LYS A 58 4.65 -19.84 12.02
CA LYS A 58 4.37 -21.12 11.37
C LYS A 58 4.45 -20.95 9.85
N PRO A 59 5.65 -20.72 9.30
CA PRO A 59 5.80 -20.53 7.87
C PRO A 59 5.35 -21.79 7.10
N VAL A 60 4.57 -21.58 6.05
CA VAL A 60 4.14 -22.60 5.10
C VAL A 60 4.68 -22.17 3.75
N LEU A 61 5.56 -22.95 3.15
CA LEU A 61 6.08 -22.68 1.82
C LEU A 61 4.97 -22.90 0.78
N TRP A 62 5.09 -22.24 -0.35
CA TRP A 62 4.22 -22.53 -1.49
C TRP A 62 4.49 -23.95 -2.01
N ASP A 63 3.42 -24.69 -2.28
CA ASP A 63 3.51 -25.89 -3.10
C ASP A 63 3.87 -25.47 -4.53
N GLU A 64 4.86 -26.15 -5.11
CA GLU A 64 5.24 -25.94 -6.49
C GLU A 64 4.26 -26.67 -7.43
N ASP A 65 3.89 -26.02 -8.53
CA ASP A 65 3.16 -26.66 -9.61
C ASP A 65 4.07 -27.70 -10.31
N PRO A 66 3.53 -28.82 -10.82
CA PRO A 66 4.32 -29.77 -11.61
C PRO A 66 5.05 -29.13 -12.79
N ASP A 67 4.56 -28.02 -13.31
CA ASP A 67 5.18 -27.24 -14.40
C ASP A 67 5.94 -26.00 -13.91
N TYR A 68 6.27 -25.95 -12.62
CA TYR A 68 7.03 -24.85 -12.03
C TYR A 68 8.30 -24.54 -12.84
N ASN A 69 8.41 -23.30 -13.30
CA ASN A 69 9.51 -22.74 -14.09
C ASN A 69 9.90 -23.55 -15.36
N LYS A 70 9.00 -24.40 -15.88
CA LYS A 70 9.28 -25.16 -17.11
C LYS A 70 9.04 -24.37 -18.39
N LYS A 71 8.20 -23.33 -18.35
CA LYS A 71 7.94 -22.44 -19.49
C LYS A 71 8.73 -21.16 -19.33
N ASP A 72 9.55 -20.83 -20.32
CA ASP A 72 10.21 -19.52 -20.38
C ASP A 72 9.20 -18.41 -20.67
N LEU A 73 9.43 -17.24 -20.06
CA LEU A 73 8.65 -16.05 -20.38
C LEU A 73 8.93 -15.61 -21.83
N PRO A 74 7.90 -15.30 -22.62
CA PRO A 74 8.06 -14.71 -23.93
C PRO A 74 8.88 -13.43 -23.92
N LYS A 75 9.61 -13.18 -25.01
CA LYS A 75 10.52 -12.02 -25.13
C LYS A 75 9.85 -10.69 -24.79
N ASN A 76 8.60 -10.47 -25.22
CA ASN A 76 7.87 -9.24 -24.96
C ASN A 76 7.60 -9.02 -23.46
N ILE A 77 7.33 -10.08 -22.69
CA ILE A 77 7.20 -10.00 -21.22
C ILE A 77 8.56 -9.70 -20.60
N VAL A 78 9.61 -10.42 -21.00
CA VAL A 78 10.96 -10.21 -20.45
C VAL A 78 11.46 -8.80 -20.74
N ASP A 79 11.28 -8.30 -21.97
CA ASP A 79 11.69 -6.94 -22.35
C ASP A 79 10.96 -5.87 -21.52
N ASP A 80 9.66 -6.03 -21.27
CA ASP A 80 8.87 -5.11 -20.41
C ASP A 80 9.36 -5.15 -18.96
N LEU A 81 9.58 -6.35 -18.39
CA LEU A 81 10.04 -6.53 -17.02
C LEU A 81 11.46 -5.94 -16.82
N ILE A 82 12.35 -6.11 -17.78
CA ILE A 82 13.69 -5.49 -17.75
C ILE A 82 13.59 -3.97 -17.89
N HIS A 83 12.83 -3.47 -18.87
CA HIS A 83 12.63 -2.05 -19.09
C HIS A 83 12.05 -1.35 -17.85
N SER A 84 11.14 -2.02 -17.16
CA SER A 84 10.49 -1.52 -15.95
C SER A 84 11.31 -1.72 -14.67
N ASN A 85 12.59 -2.13 -14.78
CA ASN A 85 13.50 -2.37 -13.65
C ASN A 85 12.86 -3.28 -12.58
N THR A 86 12.36 -4.43 -13.02
CA THR A 86 11.68 -5.42 -12.18
C THR A 86 12.68 -6.10 -11.23
N ALA A 87 12.28 -6.29 -9.99
CA ALA A 87 13.00 -7.05 -8.97
C ALA A 87 12.53 -8.50 -8.93
N SER A 88 11.20 -8.71 -9.00
CA SER A 88 10.59 -10.04 -9.00
C SER A 88 9.33 -10.09 -9.86
N PHE A 89 9.06 -11.24 -10.44
CA PHE A 89 7.83 -11.57 -11.14
C PHE A 89 7.44 -13.01 -10.78
N LEU A 90 6.23 -13.17 -10.22
CA LEU A 90 5.70 -14.45 -9.77
C LEU A 90 4.32 -14.69 -10.35
N VAL A 91 4.01 -15.95 -10.62
CA VAL A 91 2.67 -16.43 -11.02
C VAL A 91 2.27 -17.58 -10.11
N ILE A 92 1.17 -17.42 -9.41
CA ILE A 92 0.48 -18.48 -8.68
C ILE A 92 -0.70 -18.91 -9.55
N LYS A 93 -0.93 -20.19 -9.71
CA LYS A 93 -2.08 -20.74 -10.44
C LYS A 93 -2.67 -21.91 -9.66
N ASP A 94 -4.00 -21.94 -9.53
CA ASP A 94 -4.72 -22.97 -8.78
C ASP A 94 -4.12 -23.21 -7.37
N GLY A 95 -3.67 -22.14 -6.70
CA GLY A 95 -3.07 -22.16 -5.36
C GLY A 95 -1.64 -22.70 -5.31
N LYS A 96 -0.94 -22.85 -6.44
CA LYS A 96 0.44 -23.34 -6.52
C LYS A 96 1.37 -22.36 -7.20
N LEU A 97 2.63 -22.35 -6.79
CA LEU A 97 3.68 -21.55 -7.42
C LEU A 97 4.04 -22.15 -8.79
N LEU A 98 3.62 -21.47 -9.86
CA LEU A 98 3.82 -21.91 -11.24
C LEU A 98 5.09 -21.31 -11.86
N HIS A 99 5.35 -20.03 -11.59
CA HIS A 99 6.52 -19.34 -12.14
C HIS A 99 7.05 -18.30 -11.17
N GLU A 100 8.36 -18.20 -11.06
CA GLU A 100 9.02 -17.09 -10.40
C GLU A 100 10.37 -16.77 -11.05
N GLN A 101 10.64 -15.49 -11.17
CA GLN A 101 11.91 -14.99 -11.68
C GLN A 101 12.31 -13.71 -10.97
N TYR A 102 13.61 -13.53 -10.76
CA TYR A 102 14.21 -12.43 -10.03
C TYR A 102 15.33 -11.79 -10.85
N TRP A 103 15.49 -10.47 -10.72
CA TRP A 103 16.50 -9.69 -11.43
C TRP A 103 17.27 -8.78 -10.47
N ASN A 104 18.37 -8.21 -10.93
CA ASN A 104 19.15 -7.20 -10.22
C ASN A 104 19.64 -7.63 -8.83
N GLY A 105 19.93 -8.94 -8.64
CA GLY A 105 20.41 -9.48 -7.37
C GLY A 105 19.33 -9.71 -6.31
N TYR A 106 18.05 -9.55 -6.65
CA TYR A 106 16.92 -9.94 -5.78
C TYR A 106 16.72 -11.45 -5.84
N SER A 107 16.07 -11.99 -4.81
CA SER A 107 15.71 -13.40 -4.65
C SER A 107 14.37 -13.54 -3.93
N GLU A 108 13.94 -14.77 -3.72
CA GLU A 108 12.76 -15.13 -2.92
C GLU A 108 12.83 -14.63 -1.47
N LEU A 109 14.03 -14.36 -0.96
CA LEU A 109 14.26 -13.84 0.39
C LEU A 109 14.24 -12.30 0.44
N SER A 110 14.29 -11.63 -0.69
CA SER A 110 14.42 -10.17 -0.74
C SER A 110 13.14 -9.46 -0.34
N LYS A 111 13.23 -8.61 0.70
CA LYS A 111 12.12 -7.77 1.12
C LYS A 111 12.12 -6.47 0.32
N THR A 112 10.99 -6.13 -0.26
CA THR A 112 10.76 -4.88 -1.00
C THR A 112 9.62 -4.09 -0.40
N ASN A 113 9.62 -2.77 -0.60
CA ASN A 113 8.57 -1.89 -0.13
C ASN A 113 7.28 -2.07 -0.94
N SER A 114 6.19 -2.42 -0.26
CA SER A 114 4.86 -2.52 -0.85
C SER A 114 4.36 -1.20 -1.45
N PHE A 115 4.89 -0.07 -0.97
CA PHE A 115 4.23 1.23 -1.16
C PHE A 115 2.72 1.12 -0.90
N SER A 116 1.90 1.65 -1.79
CA SER A 116 0.45 1.75 -1.59
C SER A 116 -0.32 0.43 -1.57
N MET A 117 0.31 -0.72 -1.83
CA MET A 117 -0.36 -2.01 -1.58
C MET A 117 -0.79 -2.16 -0.11
N ALA A 118 -0.09 -1.51 0.82
CA ALA A 118 -0.46 -1.45 2.23
C ALA A 118 -1.85 -0.86 2.51
N LYS A 119 -2.40 -0.07 1.57
CA LYS A 119 -3.75 0.49 1.72
C LYS A 119 -4.83 -0.61 1.76
N ALA A 120 -4.70 -1.60 0.89
CA ALA A 120 -5.60 -2.76 0.90
C ALA A 120 -5.45 -3.56 2.20
N VAL A 121 -4.22 -3.76 2.69
CA VAL A 121 -3.96 -4.41 3.98
C VAL A 121 -4.63 -3.64 5.14
N THR A 122 -4.58 -2.30 5.12
CA THR A 122 -5.26 -1.48 6.13
C THR A 122 -6.78 -1.67 6.10
N VAL A 123 -7.37 -1.82 4.91
CA VAL A 123 -8.80 -2.14 4.76
C VAL A 123 -9.11 -3.56 5.23
N MET A 124 -8.23 -4.54 4.98
CA MET A 124 -8.38 -5.89 5.54
C MET A 124 -8.43 -5.85 7.09
N LEU A 125 -7.57 -5.05 7.73
CA LEU A 125 -7.59 -4.86 9.18
C LEU A 125 -8.89 -4.20 9.67
N LEU A 126 -9.46 -3.26 8.91
CA LEU A 126 -10.81 -2.73 9.18
C LEU A 126 -11.85 -3.85 9.13
N GLY A 127 -11.83 -4.70 8.09
CA GLY A 127 -12.75 -5.84 7.95
C GLY A 127 -12.68 -6.78 9.13
N LYS A 128 -11.48 -7.09 9.59
CA LYS A 128 -11.28 -7.95 10.76
C LYS A 128 -11.76 -7.28 12.06
N ALA A 129 -11.54 -5.99 12.23
CA ALA A 129 -12.04 -5.24 13.38
C ALA A 129 -13.57 -5.15 13.42
N LEU A 130 -14.25 -5.11 12.27
CA LEU A 130 -15.70 -5.19 12.14
C LEU A 130 -16.19 -6.60 12.51
N GLU A 131 -15.56 -7.64 12.00
CA GLU A 131 -15.88 -9.05 12.29
C GLU A 131 -15.77 -9.37 13.79
N GLU A 132 -14.75 -8.82 14.45
CA GLU A 132 -14.54 -8.97 15.91
C GLU A 132 -15.41 -8.04 16.77
N GLY A 133 -16.24 -7.19 16.16
CA GLY A 133 -17.08 -6.22 16.89
C GLY A 133 -16.30 -5.09 17.58
N LYS A 134 -15.00 -4.92 17.27
CA LYS A 134 -14.17 -3.81 17.77
C LYS A 134 -14.53 -2.48 17.12
N ILE A 135 -15.05 -2.53 15.91
CA ILE A 135 -15.74 -1.46 15.18
C ILE A 135 -17.14 -2.00 14.92
N LYS A 136 -18.18 -1.22 15.25
CA LYS A 136 -19.57 -1.68 15.16
C LYS A 136 -20.10 -1.69 13.74
N ASN A 137 -19.80 -0.62 13.00
CA ASN A 137 -20.28 -0.44 11.63
C ASN A 137 -19.24 0.30 10.79
N ILE A 138 -19.18 -0.02 9.51
CA ILE A 138 -18.32 0.68 8.55
C ILE A 138 -18.76 2.15 8.37
N ASP A 139 -20.02 2.46 8.64
CA ASP A 139 -20.58 3.81 8.61
C ASP A 139 -20.38 4.58 9.93
N ASP A 140 -19.70 4.01 10.93
CA ASP A 140 -19.34 4.71 12.17
C ASP A 140 -18.54 5.97 11.84
N LYS A 141 -18.84 7.05 12.58
CA LYS A 141 -18.20 8.35 12.36
C LYS A 141 -16.78 8.36 12.91
N PHE A 142 -15.84 8.84 12.11
CA PHE A 142 -14.45 9.02 12.58
C PHE A 142 -14.38 9.96 13.81
N SER A 143 -15.29 10.93 13.89
CA SER A 143 -15.40 11.85 15.02
C SER A 143 -15.87 11.22 16.34
N GLU A 144 -16.39 10.01 16.33
CA GLU A 144 -16.68 9.24 17.56
C GLU A 144 -15.41 8.68 18.18
N LEU A 145 -14.43 8.37 17.34
CA LEU A 145 -13.10 7.95 17.79
C LEU A 145 -12.19 9.14 18.11
N TYR A 146 -12.29 10.23 17.35
CA TYR A 146 -11.45 11.44 17.46
C TYR A 146 -12.30 12.69 17.51
N GLU A 147 -12.65 13.14 18.72
CA GLU A 147 -13.62 14.22 18.97
C GLU A 147 -13.26 15.55 18.29
N GLU A 148 -11.98 15.81 18.08
CA GLU A 148 -11.53 17.03 17.39
C GLU A 148 -12.09 17.18 15.97
N PHE A 149 -12.52 16.07 15.35
CA PHE A 149 -13.15 16.09 14.03
C PHE A 149 -14.60 16.59 14.08
N LYS A 150 -15.26 16.61 15.25
CA LYS A 150 -16.59 17.23 15.42
C LYS A 150 -16.59 18.73 15.10
N ASN A 151 -15.44 19.39 15.37
CA ASN A 151 -15.28 20.84 15.19
C ASN A 151 -14.69 21.22 13.82
N LYS A 152 -14.34 20.25 12.97
CA LYS A 152 -13.87 20.54 11.62
C LYS A 152 -15.04 20.66 10.66
N PRO A 153 -15.02 21.63 9.73
CA PRO A 153 -15.97 21.65 8.62
C PRO A 153 -15.99 20.26 7.95
N PHE A 154 -17.19 19.68 7.80
CA PHE A 154 -17.44 18.34 7.27
C PHE A 154 -16.84 17.16 8.09
N GLY A 155 -15.99 17.40 9.09
CA GLY A 155 -15.33 16.34 9.85
C GLY A 155 -16.30 15.42 10.60
N LYS A 156 -17.45 15.96 11.07
CA LYS A 156 -18.54 15.19 11.72
C LYS A 156 -19.24 14.20 10.77
N ASP A 157 -19.12 14.40 9.46
CA ASP A 157 -19.78 13.57 8.45
C ASP A 157 -18.87 12.44 7.92
N LEU A 158 -17.57 12.50 8.27
CA LEU A 158 -16.59 11.50 7.84
C LEU A 158 -16.86 10.15 8.49
N THR A 159 -17.03 9.10 7.66
CA THR A 159 -17.19 7.71 8.11
C THR A 159 -15.95 6.88 7.78
N LEU A 160 -15.81 5.71 8.40
CA LEU A 160 -14.76 4.74 8.06
C LEU A 160 -14.91 4.23 6.62
N LYS A 161 -16.16 4.11 6.14
CA LYS A 161 -16.48 3.77 4.75
C LYS A 161 -15.90 4.80 3.77
N HIS A 162 -16.14 6.08 4.01
CA HIS A 162 -15.58 7.15 3.17
C HIS A 162 -14.05 7.09 3.09
N LEU A 163 -13.38 6.75 4.20
CA LEU A 163 -11.93 6.57 4.24
C LEU A 163 -11.48 5.36 3.42
N ALA A 164 -12.16 4.21 3.55
CA ALA A 164 -11.85 2.97 2.84
C ALA A 164 -12.09 3.09 1.33
N GLN A 165 -13.11 3.86 0.91
CA GLN A 165 -13.52 4.07 -0.48
C GLN A 165 -12.80 5.24 -1.17
N MET A 166 -11.89 5.95 -0.47
CA MET A 166 -11.24 7.15 -1.00
C MET A 166 -12.21 8.30 -1.33
N GLU A 167 -13.24 8.46 -0.51
CA GLU A 167 -14.31 9.46 -0.65
C GLU A 167 -14.33 10.43 0.54
N SER A 168 -13.18 10.67 1.16
CA SER A 168 -13.09 11.42 2.42
C SER A 168 -13.34 12.93 2.30
N GLY A 169 -13.18 13.50 1.10
CA GLY A 169 -13.23 14.96 0.90
C GLY A 169 -12.04 15.72 1.54
N LEU A 170 -11.01 15.02 2.01
CA LEU A 170 -9.84 15.62 2.65
C LEU A 170 -9.05 16.48 1.65
N ASN A 171 -8.54 17.63 2.08
CA ASN A 171 -7.61 18.42 1.27
C ASN A 171 -6.20 17.81 1.34
N TRP A 172 -6.00 16.79 0.50
CA TRP A 172 -4.75 16.05 0.38
C TRP A 172 -4.37 15.93 -1.08
N ASP A 173 -3.23 16.50 -1.46
CA ASP A 173 -2.67 16.36 -2.80
C ASP A 173 -1.75 15.14 -2.84
N GLU A 174 -2.04 14.18 -3.72
CA GLU A 174 -1.27 12.94 -3.89
C GLU A 174 -0.06 13.09 -4.82
N ASN A 175 0.36 14.31 -5.15
CA ASN A 175 1.55 14.57 -5.96
C ASN A 175 2.83 14.22 -5.18
N TYR A 176 3.60 13.27 -5.70
CA TYR A 176 4.87 12.81 -5.10
C TYR A 176 6.11 13.60 -5.53
N LYS A 177 6.00 14.48 -6.52
CA LYS A 177 7.14 15.26 -7.05
C LYS A 177 7.39 16.55 -6.27
N ASN A 178 6.39 17.08 -5.58
CA ASN A 178 6.51 18.29 -4.79
C ASN A 178 6.78 17.99 -3.31
N PRO A 179 7.99 18.26 -2.78
CA PRO A 179 8.34 17.93 -1.41
C PRO A 179 7.61 18.77 -0.34
N PHE A 180 6.92 19.85 -0.71
CA PHE A 180 6.16 20.68 0.22
C PHE A 180 4.74 20.17 0.46
N LEU A 181 4.29 19.17 -0.27
CA LEU A 181 2.96 18.58 -0.17
C LEU A 181 2.84 17.55 0.96
N PRO A 182 1.59 17.18 1.33
CA PRO A 182 1.31 16.29 2.46
C PRO A 182 2.03 14.94 2.40
N ASN A 183 2.18 14.35 1.22
CA ASN A 183 2.83 13.06 1.04
C ASN A 183 4.27 13.05 1.55
N ALA A 184 5.07 14.07 1.19
CA ALA A 184 6.45 14.16 1.65
C ALA A 184 6.52 14.38 3.17
N ARG A 185 5.61 15.19 3.73
CA ARG A 185 5.51 15.42 5.18
C ARG A 185 5.14 14.13 5.92
N ALA A 186 4.19 13.33 5.39
CA ALA A 186 3.83 12.05 5.98
C ALA A 186 4.96 11.01 5.84
N TYR A 187 5.64 10.97 4.69
CA TYR A 187 6.66 9.97 4.42
C TYR A 187 7.96 10.20 5.20
N TYR A 188 8.46 11.46 5.24
CA TYR A 188 9.73 11.82 5.86
C TYR A 188 9.58 12.50 7.22
N GLY A 189 8.36 12.84 7.63
CA GLY A 189 8.08 13.50 8.90
C GLY A 189 8.07 12.52 10.06
N LYS A 190 8.02 13.10 11.28
CA LYS A 190 8.17 12.41 12.55
C LYS A 190 6.84 12.12 13.25
N ASN A 191 5.75 12.72 12.80
CA ASN A 191 4.44 12.64 13.45
C ASN A 191 3.32 12.59 12.40
N LEU A 192 2.80 11.39 12.17
CA LEU A 192 1.74 11.13 11.20
C LEU A 192 0.41 11.75 11.62
N MET A 193 0.11 11.77 12.93
CA MET A 193 -1.11 12.40 13.42
C MET A 193 -1.10 13.90 13.09
N LYS A 194 -0.01 14.61 13.38
CA LYS A 194 0.11 16.02 13.02
C LYS A 194 0.04 16.23 11.50
N ALA A 195 0.63 15.36 10.71
CA ALA A 195 0.63 15.48 9.23
C ALA A 195 -0.77 15.30 8.62
N THR A 196 -1.60 14.43 9.20
CA THR A 196 -2.94 14.10 8.67
C THR A 196 -4.05 14.86 9.36
N PHE A 197 -4.05 14.93 10.70
CA PHE A 197 -5.12 15.59 11.45
C PHE A 197 -5.16 17.13 11.25
N SER A 198 -4.05 17.76 10.91
CA SER A 198 -4.04 19.19 10.58
C SER A 198 -4.69 19.54 9.22
N ARG A 199 -5.00 18.54 8.40
CA ARG A 199 -5.58 18.80 7.07
C ARG A 199 -7.04 19.21 7.16
N PRO A 200 -7.45 20.27 6.43
CA PRO A 200 -8.85 20.61 6.29
C PRO A 200 -9.55 19.68 5.30
N PHE A 201 -10.86 19.71 5.28
CA PHE A 201 -11.67 19.15 4.21
C PHE A 201 -11.90 20.22 3.13
N LYS A 202 -11.88 19.81 1.86
CA LYS A 202 -12.19 20.70 0.72
C LYS A 202 -13.60 20.50 0.19
N GLU A 203 -14.23 19.39 0.52
CA GLU A 203 -15.58 19.00 0.16
C GLU A 203 -16.17 18.05 1.19
N LYS A 204 -17.47 17.80 1.11
CA LYS A 204 -18.16 16.89 2.02
C LYS A 204 -17.75 15.43 1.71
N PRO A 205 -17.50 14.59 2.74
CA PRO A 205 -17.27 13.15 2.54
C PRO A 205 -18.41 12.49 1.78
N GLY A 206 -18.06 11.58 0.87
CA GLY A 206 -18.99 10.83 0.01
C GLY A 206 -19.41 11.56 -1.29
N GLU A 207 -18.94 12.77 -1.55
CA GLU A 207 -19.30 13.49 -2.79
C GLU A 207 -18.48 13.02 -4.00
N ARG A 208 -17.18 12.75 -3.78
CA ARG A 208 -16.26 12.41 -4.87
C ARG A 208 -15.21 11.40 -4.45
N PHE A 209 -14.88 10.50 -5.38
CA PHE A 209 -13.69 9.66 -5.29
C PHE A 209 -12.43 10.49 -5.57
N GLU A 210 -11.47 10.41 -4.68
CA GLU A 210 -10.12 10.94 -4.89
C GLU A 210 -9.11 10.08 -4.14
N TYR A 211 -8.22 9.42 -4.88
CA TYR A 211 -7.21 8.55 -4.30
C TYR A 211 -6.22 9.34 -3.46
N GLN A 212 -6.20 9.09 -2.13
CA GLN A 212 -5.46 9.89 -1.17
C GLN A 212 -4.83 9.03 -0.07
N SER A 213 -3.51 9.16 0.13
CA SER A 213 -2.80 8.52 1.23
C SER A 213 -3.29 8.97 2.61
N GLY A 214 -3.72 10.24 2.72
CA GLY A 214 -4.29 10.79 3.96
C GLY A 214 -5.54 10.05 4.43
N SER A 215 -6.42 9.63 3.52
CA SER A 215 -7.63 8.85 3.85
C SER A 215 -7.28 7.53 4.52
N THR A 216 -6.34 6.78 3.95
CA THR A 216 -5.91 5.50 4.55
C THR A 216 -5.15 5.71 5.86
N GLN A 217 -4.38 6.79 6.00
CA GLN A 217 -3.71 7.06 7.27
C GLN A 217 -4.73 7.37 8.38
N LEU A 218 -5.79 8.11 8.10
CA LEU A 218 -6.88 8.33 9.04
C LEU A 218 -7.58 7.00 9.38
N LEU A 219 -7.86 6.15 8.39
CA LEU A 219 -8.42 4.81 8.63
C LEU A 219 -7.53 3.99 9.56
N GLY A 220 -6.22 4.00 9.34
CA GLY A 220 -5.27 3.31 10.20
C GLY A 220 -5.31 3.80 11.65
N PHE A 221 -5.45 5.11 11.89
CA PHE A 221 -5.65 5.64 13.24
C PHE A 221 -6.94 5.11 13.88
N ALA A 222 -8.04 5.06 13.12
CA ALA A 222 -9.31 4.53 13.61
C ALA A 222 -9.20 3.05 14.02
N VAL A 223 -8.63 2.22 13.15
CA VAL A 223 -8.45 0.79 13.43
C VAL A 223 -7.52 0.60 14.63
N LYS A 224 -6.35 1.26 14.67
CA LYS A 224 -5.40 1.16 15.81
C LYS A 224 -6.06 1.50 17.13
N LYS A 225 -6.88 2.55 17.15
CA LYS A 225 -7.63 2.97 18.35
C LYS A 225 -8.65 1.91 18.78
N ALA A 226 -9.38 1.34 17.82
CA ALA A 226 -10.41 0.34 18.10
C ALA A 226 -9.83 -1.00 18.57
N VAL A 227 -8.68 -1.43 18.02
CA VAL A 227 -8.06 -2.72 18.38
C VAL A 227 -7.15 -2.66 19.61
N HIS A 228 -6.83 -1.46 20.11
CA HIS A 228 -5.99 -1.20 21.28
C HIS A 228 -4.59 -1.83 21.23
N GLN A 229 -4.03 -2.02 20.03
CA GLN A 229 -2.67 -2.56 19.83
C GLN A 229 -2.03 -1.96 18.56
N SER A 230 -0.76 -2.27 18.30
CA SER A 230 -0.10 -1.90 17.06
C SER A 230 -0.76 -2.61 15.87
N LEU A 231 -0.84 -1.93 14.72
CA LEU A 231 -1.40 -2.55 13.52
C LEU A 231 -0.52 -3.68 13.00
N SER A 232 0.79 -3.59 13.19
CA SER A 232 1.74 -4.66 12.88
C SER A 232 1.49 -5.91 13.74
N GLY A 233 1.23 -5.72 15.05
CA GLY A 233 0.85 -6.82 15.93
C GLY A 233 -0.50 -7.44 15.55
N TYR A 234 -1.50 -6.60 15.26
CA TYR A 234 -2.80 -7.06 14.81
C TYR A 234 -2.75 -7.79 13.46
N LEU A 235 -1.95 -7.28 12.51
CA LEU A 235 -1.71 -7.94 11.23
C LEU A 235 -1.00 -9.30 11.42
N SER A 236 -0.02 -9.36 12.34
CA SER A 236 0.66 -10.63 12.68
C SER A 236 -0.33 -11.68 13.15
N GLU A 237 -1.15 -11.32 14.13
CA GLU A 237 -2.10 -12.22 14.79
C GLU A 237 -3.23 -12.70 13.86
N LYS A 238 -3.80 -11.75 13.09
CA LYS A 238 -5.02 -12.00 12.34
C LYS A 238 -4.82 -12.47 10.91
N PHE A 239 -3.64 -12.21 10.34
CA PHE A 239 -3.36 -12.53 8.92
C PHE A 239 -2.02 -13.24 8.73
N TRP A 240 -0.90 -12.64 9.18
CA TRP A 240 0.43 -13.14 8.83
C TRP A 240 0.69 -14.57 9.32
N ILE A 241 0.34 -14.84 10.57
CA ILE A 241 0.45 -16.18 11.19
C ILE A 241 -0.58 -17.14 10.59
N PRO A 242 -1.90 -16.82 10.56
CA PRO A 242 -2.90 -17.75 9.99
C PRO A 242 -2.65 -18.07 8.51
N MET A 243 -2.14 -17.12 7.74
CA MET A 243 -1.82 -17.33 6.33
C MET A 243 -0.50 -18.09 6.11
N GLY A 244 0.21 -18.46 7.16
CA GLY A 244 1.48 -19.18 7.04
C GLY A 244 2.54 -18.40 6.25
N MET A 245 2.64 -17.07 6.45
CA MET A 245 3.64 -16.27 5.74
C MET A 245 5.05 -16.81 5.97
N GLU A 246 5.88 -16.81 4.91
CA GLU A 246 7.19 -17.47 4.93
C GLU A 246 8.20 -16.71 5.79
N GLN A 247 8.08 -15.38 5.87
CA GLN A 247 9.03 -14.53 6.59
C GLN A 247 8.31 -13.47 7.43
N ASN A 248 9.00 -13.01 8.48
CA ASN A 248 8.61 -11.79 9.14
C ASN A 248 8.67 -10.62 8.15
N ALA A 249 7.67 -9.76 8.18
CA ALA A 249 7.68 -8.51 7.45
C ALA A 249 7.94 -7.33 8.39
N GLU A 250 8.08 -6.14 7.83
CA GLU A 250 8.34 -4.92 8.56
C GLU A 250 7.36 -3.85 8.11
N TRP A 251 6.77 -3.09 9.01
CA TRP A 251 5.91 -1.95 8.66
C TRP A 251 6.52 -0.66 9.21
N SER A 252 6.90 0.24 8.31
CA SER A 252 7.53 1.51 8.72
C SER A 252 6.59 2.34 9.57
N VAL A 253 7.14 2.93 10.65
CA VAL A 253 6.41 3.75 11.62
C VAL A 253 6.96 5.17 11.69
N ASP A 254 6.21 6.08 12.32
CA ASP A 254 6.69 7.38 12.76
C ASP A 254 7.38 7.28 14.14
N GLU A 255 7.88 8.41 14.67
CA GLU A 255 8.55 8.43 15.98
C GLU A 255 7.63 8.09 17.17
N ASN A 256 6.30 8.09 16.96
CA ASN A 256 5.30 7.69 17.96
C ASN A 256 4.86 6.22 17.81
N GLY A 257 5.49 5.45 16.94
CA GLY A 257 5.14 4.06 16.69
C GLY A 257 3.83 3.88 15.92
N MET A 258 3.39 4.90 15.19
CA MET A 258 2.24 4.78 14.29
C MET A 258 2.68 4.26 12.93
N GLU A 259 2.09 3.17 12.49
CA GLU A 259 2.33 2.59 11.19
C GLU A 259 1.93 3.55 10.05
N LYS A 260 2.76 3.61 8.99
CA LYS A 260 2.44 4.32 7.74
C LYS A 260 1.43 3.48 6.96
N THR A 261 0.16 3.57 7.32
CA THR A 261 -0.89 2.66 6.83
C THR A 261 -1.19 2.81 5.34
N TYR A 262 -0.81 3.93 4.75
CA TYR A 262 -0.91 4.16 3.31
C TYR A 262 0.24 3.55 2.51
N CYS A 263 1.32 3.03 3.17
CA CYS A 263 2.49 2.46 2.49
C CYS A 263 3.33 1.55 3.40
N CYS A 264 4.42 1.09 2.84
CA CYS A 264 5.67 0.81 3.57
C CYS A 264 5.65 -0.45 4.43
N ILE A 265 4.93 -1.49 3.98
CA ILE A 265 5.15 -2.87 4.40
C ILE A 265 6.30 -3.42 3.55
N HIS A 266 7.33 -3.93 4.20
CA HIS A 266 8.49 -4.55 3.56
C HIS A 266 8.40 -6.05 3.71
N SER A 267 8.17 -6.75 2.61
CA SER A 267 8.04 -8.21 2.56
C SER A 267 8.59 -8.78 1.26
N ASN A 268 8.71 -10.10 1.21
CA ASN A 268 9.08 -10.81 0.00
C ASN A 268 7.88 -11.01 -0.95
N SER A 269 8.15 -11.36 -2.18
CA SER A 269 7.11 -11.49 -3.21
C SER A 269 6.23 -12.72 -3.03
N ARG A 270 6.73 -13.80 -2.43
CA ARG A 270 5.95 -15.00 -2.13
C ARG A 270 4.89 -14.73 -1.06
N ASP A 271 5.23 -13.93 -0.03
CA ASP A 271 4.26 -13.48 0.98
C ASP A 271 3.25 -12.49 0.42
N PHE A 272 3.67 -11.59 -0.49
CA PHE A 272 2.73 -10.76 -1.23
C PHE A 272 1.76 -11.58 -2.08
N ALA A 273 2.20 -12.69 -2.68
CA ALA A 273 1.33 -13.59 -3.43
C ALA A 273 0.24 -14.22 -2.54
N LYS A 274 0.55 -14.56 -1.27
CA LYS A 274 -0.45 -15.08 -0.33
C LYS A 274 -1.56 -14.08 -0.05
N LEU A 275 -1.25 -12.77 0.03
CA LEU A 275 -2.30 -11.75 0.13
C LEU A 275 -3.26 -11.81 -1.06
N GLY A 276 -2.75 -12.00 -2.27
CA GLY A 276 -3.59 -12.17 -3.47
C GLY A 276 -4.41 -13.47 -3.43
N GLN A 277 -3.80 -14.58 -3.02
CA GLN A 277 -4.49 -15.87 -2.93
C GLN A 277 -5.66 -15.82 -1.95
N LEU A 278 -5.51 -15.14 -0.80
CA LEU A 278 -6.60 -14.95 0.16
C LEU A 278 -7.86 -14.35 -0.51
N PHE A 279 -7.69 -13.44 -1.46
CA PHE A 279 -8.83 -12.85 -2.18
C PHE A 279 -9.44 -13.80 -3.21
N LEU A 280 -8.65 -14.67 -3.85
CA LEU A 280 -9.17 -15.69 -4.75
C LEU A 280 -9.93 -16.79 -4.02
N ASP A 281 -9.52 -17.07 -2.77
CA ASP A 281 -10.13 -18.07 -1.90
C ASP A 281 -11.23 -17.49 -0.99
N ASP A 282 -11.81 -16.34 -1.37
CA ASP A 282 -12.88 -15.66 -0.64
C ASP A 282 -12.61 -15.48 0.86
N GLY A 283 -11.35 -15.18 1.19
CA GLY A 283 -10.89 -14.91 2.55
C GLY A 283 -10.53 -16.15 3.38
N LYS A 284 -10.38 -17.30 2.74
CA LYS A 284 -10.00 -18.57 3.40
C LYS A 284 -8.51 -18.89 3.24
N VAL A 285 -8.01 -19.64 4.20
CA VAL A 285 -6.72 -20.35 4.14
C VAL A 285 -6.99 -21.81 4.54
N GLY A 286 -6.96 -22.72 3.59
CA GLY A 286 -7.52 -24.05 3.78
C GLY A 286 -9.00 -23.97 4.16
N ASP A 287 -9.37 -24.58 5.30
CA ASP A 287 -10.75 -24.55 5.80
C ASP A 287 -11.05 -23.36 6.75
N GLU A 288 -10.02 -22.58 7.13
CA GLU A 288 -10.17 -21.46 8.07
C GLU A 288 -10.58 -20.17 7.34
N GLN A 289 -11.66 -19.51 7.83
CA GLN A 289 -12.07 -18.19 7.37
C GLN A 289 -11.24 -17.12 8.08
N VAL A 290 -10.21 -16.59 7.41
CA VAL A 290 -9.30 -15.57 7.92
C VAL A 290 -9.91 -14.17 7.82
N LEU A 291 -10.65 -13.89 6.76
CA LEU A 291 -11.41 -12.65 6.56
C LEU A 291 -12.77 -13.00 5.97
N ASN A 292 -13.82 -12.40 6.51
CA ASN A 292 -15.20 -12.66 6.08
C ASN A 292 -15.37 -12.46 4.55
N SER A 293 -16.02 -13.43 3.88
CA SER A 293 -16.22 -13.43 2.42
C SER A 293 -17.05 -12.25 1.94
N ASP A 294 -18.08 -11.82 2.71
CA ASP A 294 -18.89 -10.66 2.34
C ASP A 294 -18.06 -9.36 2.38
N PHE A 295 -17.04 -9.32 3.28
CA PHE A 295 -16.14 -8.17 3.31
C PHE A 295 -15.16 -8.18 2.14
N ILE A 296 -14.64 -9.34 1.76
CA ILE A 296 -13.86 -9.52 0.52
C ILE A 296 -14.66 -9.03 -0.69
N GLU A 297 -15.94 -9.42 -0.78
CA GLU A 297 -16.83 -8.98 -1.88
C GLU A 297 -16.99 -7.45 -1.88
N LYS A 298 -17.19 -6.83 -0.71
CA LYS A 298 -17.23 -5.36 -0.60
C LYS A 298 -15.93 -4.70 -1.05
N MET A 299 -14.77 -5.30 -0.75
CA MET A 299 -13.48 -4.75 -1.17
C MET A 299 -13.31 -4.78 -2.69
N ARG A 300 -13.78 -5.84 -3.38
CA ARG A 300 -13.66 -6.01 -4.83
C ARG A 300 -14.84 -5.45 -5.63
N THR A 301 -15.88 -4.95 -4.97
CA THR A 301 -17.00 -4.28 -5.62
C THR A 301 -16.67 -2.81 -5.86
N PRO A 302 -16.71 -2.33 -7.13
CA PRO A 302 -16.39 -0.94 -7.43
C PRO A 302 -17.43 0.02 -6.87
N THR A 303 -16.99 1.23 -6.47
CA THR A 303 -17.90 2.29 -6.03
C THR A 303 -18.33 3.14 -7.23
N GLU A 304 -19.57 3.63 -7.18
CA GLU A 304 -20.11 4.52 -8.21
C GLU A 304 -19.24 5.79 -8.39
N LYS A 305 -18.82 6.39 -7.27
CA LYS A 305 -18.01 7.62 -7.29
C LYS A 305 -16.63 7.42 -7.91
N SER A 306 -16.10 6.20 -7.89
CA SER A 306 -14.82 5.85 -8.54
C SER A 306 -14.93 5.64 -10.04
N ALA A 307 -16.12 5.79 -10.66
CA ALA A 307 -16.36 5.39 -12.03
C ALA A 307 -15.95 3.94 -12.31
N GLU A 308 -16.25 3.06 -11.38
CA GLU A 308 -16.05 1.61 -11.40
C GLU A 308 -14.59 1.13 -11.44
N ILE A 309 -13.64 1.99 -11.08
CA ILE A 309 -12.21 1.63 -11.09
C ILE A 309 -11.62 1.29 -9.72
N TYR A 310 -12.40 1.49 -8.65
CA TYR A 310 -11.92 1.30 -7.28
C TYR A 310 -13.04 0.84 -6.35
N GLY A 311 -12.72 -0.12 -5.48
CA GLY A 311 -13.61 -0.59 -4.42
C GLY A 311 -13.18 -0.05 -3.05
N MET A 312 -12.93 -0.94 -2.09
CA MET A 312 -12.33 -0.57 -0.81
C MET A 312 -10.89 -1.10 -0.74
N GLY A 313 -9.92 -0.21 -1.00
CA GLY A 313 -8.49 -0.54 -0.99
C GLY A 313 -7.98 -1.24 -2.25
N LEU A 314 -8.84 -1.64 -3.18
CA LEU A 314 -8.49 -2.37 -4.41
C LEU A 314 -8.78 -1.55 -5.65
N TRP A 315 -7.86 -1.61 -6.61
CA TRP A 315 -8.08 -1.17 -7.98
C TRP A 315 -8.79 -2.27 -8.77
N ILE A 316 -9.68 -1.88 -9.66
CA ILE A 316 -10.56 -2.79 -10.40
C ILE A 316 -10.44 -2.50 -11.89
N ASN A 317 -10.42 -3.55 -12.69
CA ASN A 317 -10.32 -3.46 -14.13
C ASN A 317 -11.33 -4.38 -14.79
N HIS A 318 -12.57 -3.90 -14.93
CA HIS A 318 -13.67 -4.61 -15.60
C HIS A 318 -13.78 -4.28 -17.08
N ASP A 319 -13.08 -3.25 -17.57
CA ASP A 319 -13.02 -2.82 -18.97
C ASP A 319 -11.95 -3.58 -19.79
N ASN A 320 -11.21 -4.51 -19.19
CA ASN A 320 -10.38 -5.49 -19.88
C ASN A 320 -11.20 -6.76 -20.17
N PRO A 321 -11.02 -7.44 -21.32
CA PRO A 321 -11.62 -8.75 -21.56
C PRO A 321 -11.40 -9.76 -20.43
N ILE A 322 -10.20 -9.79 -19.87
CA ILE A 322 -9.85 -10.56 -18.65
C ILE A 322 -10.08 -9.66 -17.45
N LYS A 323 -11.18 -9.88 -16.73
CA LYS A 323 -11.52 -9.11 -15.53
C LYS A 323 -10.54 -9.43 -14.39
N HIS A 324 -10.05 -8.38 -13.74
CA HIS A 324 -9.13 -8.52 -12.63
C HIS A 324 -9.24 -7.35 -11.66
N TYR A 325 -8.78 -7.57 -10.44
CA TYR A 325 -8.59 -6.53 -9.42
C TYR A 325 -7.19 -6.68 -8.81
N TYR A 326 -6.68 -5.60 -8.22
CA TYR A 326 -5.28 -5.62 -7.82
C TYR A 326 -4.95 -4.62 -6.72
N PHE A 327 -3.92 -4.95 -5.94
CA PHE A 327 -3.20 -4.01 -5.09
C PHE A 327 -2.21 -3.26 -5.97
N LEU A 328 -2.13 -1.95 -5.77
CA LEU A 328 -1.24 -1.08 -6.54
C LEU A 328 -0.31 -0.30 -5.62
N GLY A 329 0.99 -0.42 -5.83
CA GLY A 329 2.02 0.38 -5.20
C GLY A 329 2.79 1.26 -6.20
N LEU A 330 3.38 2.32 -5.67
CA LEU A 330 4.25 3.22 -6.45
C LEU A 330 5.36 2.41 -7.15
N GLN A 331 5.84 2.88 -8.30
CA GLN A 331 6.90 2.22 -9.08
C GLN A 331 6.54 0.81 -9.60
N GLY A 332 5.24 0.47 -9.66
CA GLY A 332 4.79 -0.78 -10.25
C GLY A 332 4.85 -1.99 -9.29
N GLN A 333 4.57 -1.78 -8.01
CA GLN A 333 4.30 -2.91 -7.13
C GLN A 333 2.88 -3.39 -7.39
N TYR A 334 2.71 -4.67 -7.75
CA TYR A 334 1.40 -5.26 -8.04
C TYR A 334 1.22 -6.59 -7.34
N ILE A 335 -0.01 -6.81 -6.84
CA ILE A 335 -0.58 -8.12 -6.58
C ILE A 335 -1.88 -8.15 -7.37
N ILE A 336 -1.93 -8.89 -8.47
CA ILE A 336 -3.05 -8.92 -9.41
C ILE A 336 -3.77 -10.24 -9.26
N MET A 337 -5.08 -10.20 -9.02
CA MET A 337 -5.95 -11.36 -8.87
C MET A 337 -6.86 -11.49 -10.10
N ILE A 338 -6.84 -12.66 -10.74
CA ILE A 338 -7.60 -12.99 -11.94
C ILE A 338 -8.49 -14.20 -11.63
N PRO A 339 -9.72 -13.96 -11.11
CA PRO A 339 -10.57 -15.06 -10.59
C PRO A 339 -10.91 -16.12 -11.62
N GLU A 340 -11.25 -15.73 -12.85
CA GLU A 340 -11.60 -16.64 -13.94
C GLU A 340 -10.51 -17.68 -14.23
N HIS A 341 -9.24 -17.29 -14.02
CA HIS A 341 -8.08 -18.16 -14.26
C HIS A 341 -7.45 -18.69 -12.97
N LYS A 342 -8.06 -18.42 -11.79
CA LYS A 342 -7.50 -18.78 -10.47
C LYS A 342 -6.02 -18.42 -10.36
N MET A 343 -5.68 -17.22 -10.81
CA MET A 343 -4.28 -16.79 -10.98
C MET A 343 -4.00 -15.55 -10.15
N VAL A 344 -2.84 -15.54 -9.47
CA VAL A 344 -2.24 -14.35 -8.85
C VAL A 344 -0.95 -14.02 -9.58
N ILE A 345 -0.78 -12.77 -9.98
CA ILE A 345 0.49 -12.26 -10.53
C ILE A 345 1.06 -11.27 -9.51
N VAL A 346 2.32 -11.45 -9.13
CA VAL A 346 3.05 -10.47 -8.32
C VAL A 346 4.19 -9.90 -9.15
N ARG A 347 4.28 -8.59 -9.16
CA ARG A 347 5.45 -7.88 -9.70
C ARG A 347 5.94 -6.86 -8.69
N THR A 348 7.25 -6.85 -8.40
CA THR A 348 7.92 -5.78 -7.64
C THR A 348 9.05 -5.17 -8.46
N GLY A 349 9.39 -3.91 -8.21
CA GLY A 349 10.47 -3.25 -8.95
C GLY A 349 10.46 -1.72 -8.80
N SER A 350 11.28 -1.03 -9.60
CA SER A 350 11.54 0.40 -9.49
C SER A 350 11.20 1.17 -10.78
N TYR A 351 9.95 1.05 -11.26
CA TYR A 351 9.52 1.71 -12.49
C TYR A 351 9.09 3.17 -12.24
N ASN A 352 10.05 4.09 -12.26
CA ASN A 352 9.81 5.50 -11.88
C ASN A 352 8.92 6.29 -12.85
N ASN A 353 8.91 5.95 -14.14
CA ASN A 353 8.14 6.65 -15.19
C ASN A 353 7.01 5.76 -15.72
N LEU A 354 6.35 5.03 -14.83
CA LEU A 354 5.27 4.11 -15.17
C LEU A 354 4.16 4.81 -15.97
N PRO A 355 3.89 4.41 -17.22
CA PRO A 355 2.77 4.91 -17.98
C PRO A 355 1.44 4.57 -17.32
N LYS A 356 0.51 5.52 -17.34
CA LYS A 356 -0.80 5.37 -16.74
C LYS A 356 -1.88 5.78 -17.72
N THR A 357 -3.03 5.13 -17.65
CA THR A 357 -4.24 5.56 -18.32
C THR A 357 -4.71 6.93 -17.79
N ASP A 358 -5.65 7.55 -18.44
CA ASP A 358 -6.32 8.79 -18.03
C ASP A 358 -6.90 8.72 -16.59
N ARG A 359 -7.28 7.52 -16.12
CA ARG A 359 -7.81 7.27 -14.78
C ARG A 359 -6.74 6.86 -13.75
N GLY A 360 -5.45 7.02 -14.07
CA GLY A 360 -4.32 6.73 -13.17
C GLY A 360 -3.97 5.26 -12.99
N ARG A 361 -4.61 4.33 -13.73
CA ARG A 361 -4.28 2.90 -13.72
C ARG A 361 -3.06 2.63 -14.61
N PRO A 362 -2.10 1.80 -14.18
CA PRO A 362 -0.95 1.45 -15.00
C PRO A 362 -1.33 0.59 -16.21
N ASP A 363 -0.86 0.96 -17.41
CA ASP A 363 -1.05 0.15 -18.62
C ASP A 363 -0.34 -1.20 -18.54
N GLN A 364 0.78 -1.25 -17.81
CA GLN A 364 1.54 -2.48 -17.57
C GLN A 364 0.69 -3.59 -16.91
N VAL A 365 -0.28 -3.24 -16.04
CA VAL A 365 -1.16 -4.24 -15.41
C VAL A 365 -1.96 -5.00 -16.47
N LYS A 366 -2.58 -4.27 -17.43
CA LYS A 366 -3.33 -4.91 -18.54
C LYS A 366 -2.43 -5.77 -19.40
N PHE A 367 -1.24 -5.27 -19.70
CA PHE A 367 -0.24 -6.01 -20.49
C PHE A 367 0.14 -7.32 -19.80
N LEU A 368 0.56 -7.27 -18.52
CA LEU A 368 0.96 -8.44 -17.76
C LEU A 368 -0.19 -9.46 -17.63
N VAL A 369 -1.43 -9.00 -17.38
CA VAL A 369 -2.61 -9.88 -17.31
C VAL A 369 -2.81 -10.62 -18.62
N ASN A 370 -2.87 -9.90 -19.74
CA ASN A 370 -3.18 -10.49 -21.03
C ASN A 370 -2.10 -11.49 -21.48
N GLU A 371 -0.84 -11.12 -21.36
CA GLU A 371 0.28 -11.97 -21.79
C GLU A 371 0.50 -13.16 -20.85
N THR A 372 0.33 -12.98 -19.54
CA THR A 372 0.50 -14.08 -18.58
C THR A 372 -0.63 -15.10 -18.71
N VAL A 373 -1.87 -14.66 -18.87
CA VAL A 373 -3.00 -15.57 -19.10
C VAL A 373 -2.81 -16.32 -20.41
N LYS A 374 -2.43 -15.65 -21.50
CA LYS A 374 -2.12 -16.33 -22.78
C LYS A 374 -1.05 -17.41 -22.66
N LEU A 375 -0.06 -17.22 -21.76
CA LEU A 375 1.04 -18.18 -21.58
C LEU A 375 0.65 -19.36 -20.71
N PHE A 376 -0.12 -19.12 -19.63
CA PHE A 376 -0.31 -20.07 -18.54
C PHE A 376 -1.77 -20.52 -18.29
N ALA A 377 -2.75 -19.97 -19.02
CA ALA A 377 -4.16 -20.40 -18.90
C ALA A 377 -4.44 -21.75 -19.55
#